data_cb3a5632ac6f5391f5e2275674cbb7e2
#
_entry.id   cb3a5632ac6f5391f5e2275674cbb7e2
#
_cell.length_a   1.000
_cell.length_b   1.000
_cell.length_c   1.000
_cell.angle_alpha   90.00
_cell.angle_beta   90.00
_cell.angle_gamma   90.00
#
_symmetry.space_group_name_H-M   'P 1'
#
loop_
_entity.id
_entity.type
_entity.pdbx_description
1 polymer ?
#
loop_
_entity_poly.entity_id
_entity_poly.type
_entity_poly.pdbx_seq_one_letter_code
_entity_poly.pdbx_strand_id
1 'polypeptide(L)'
;MIDDEKIIELFFERSEQGIRELDMKYGKICHNLSYNIVNSRRDAEECVNDAYLGAWNAIPPVHPNPLLSYIVKIVRNISLKTYWRKESAKRSGHYTVALEEIEGCIAD
;
A
#
# COMPACT_ATOMS: atom_id res chain seq x y z
N MET A 1 17.42 6.33 15.21
CA MET A 1 16.74 5.98 13.96
C MET A 1 17.56 6.50 12.79
N ILE A 2 17.78 5.69 11.79
CA ILE A 2 18.66 6.07 10.67
C ILE A 2 17.91 7.00 9.71
N ASP A 3 18.68 7.74 8.90
CA ASP A 3 18.04 8.69 7.97
C ASP A 3 17.55 7.97 6.70
N ASP A 4 16.77 8.70 5.91
CA ASP A 4 16.13 8.13 4.72
C ASP A 4 17.16 7.65 3.69
N GLU A 5 18.24 8.37 3.52
CA GLU A 5 19.29 7.97 2.57
C GLU A 5 19.90 6.62 2.95
N LYS A 6 20.07 6.39 4.25
CA LYS A 6 20.60 5.11 4.71
C LYS A 6 19.60 3.97 4.45
N ILE A 7 18.32 4.24 4.65
CA ILE A 7 17.27 3.25 4.35
C ILE A 7 17.33 2.90 2.87
N ILE A 8 17.39 3.91 2.01
CA ILE A 8 17.46 3.71 0.56
C ILE A 8 18.71 2.92 0.17
N GLU A 9 19.84 3.25 0.79
CA GLU A 9 21.08 2.50 0.58
C GLU A 9 20.90 1.02 0.86
N LEU A 10 20.22 0.69 1.96
CA LEU A 10 19.96 -0.70 2.31
C LEU A 10 19.12 -1.41 1.25
N PHE A 11 18.14 -0.70 0.69
CA PHE A 11 17.35 -1.24 -0.41
C PHE A 11 18.22 -1.48 -1.65
N PHE A 12 19.10 -0.55 -1.95
CA PHE A 12 20.00 -0.70 -3.11
C PHE A 12 20.94 -1.89 -2.93
N GLU A 13 21.36 -2.14 -1.69
CA GLU A 13 22.21 -3.29 -1.35
C GLU A 13 21.41 -4.60 -1.30
N ARG A 14 20.12 -4.54 -1.51
CA ARG A 14 19.22 -5.67 -1.38
C ARG A 14 19.24 -6.28 0.02
N SER A 15 19.40 -5.43 1.00
CA SER A 15 19.38 -5.83 2.40
C SER A 15 17.96 -5.70 2.97
N GLU A 16 17.43 -6.79 3.48
CA GLU A 16 16.08 -6.79 4.07
C GLU A 16 16.02 -5.89 5.32
N GLN A 17 17.17 -5.56 5.89
CA GLN A 17 17.23 -4.62 7.00
C GLN A 17 16.62 -3.27 6.60
N GLY A 18 16.67 -2.91 5.31
CA GLY A 18 16.05 -1.69 4.80
C GLY A 18 14.56 -1.66 5.06
N ILE A 19 13.88 -2.80 4.87
CA ILE A 19 12.44 -2.89 5.12
C ILE A 19 12.15 -2.70 6.60
N ARG A 20 12.95 -3.30 7.47
CA ARG A 20 12.78 -3.14 8.91
C ARG A 20 12.99 -1.71 9.37
N GLU A 21 14.01 -1.05 8.84
CA GLU A 21 14.28 0.34 9.18
C GLU A 21 13.18 1.25 8.68
N LEU A 22 12.65 0.97 7.49
CA LEU A 22 11.52 1.71 6.95
C LEU A 22 10.30 1.58 7.86
N ASP A 23 10.00 0.37 8.29
CA ASP A 23 8.87 0.10 9.17
C ASP A 23 9.05 0.75 10.53
N MET A 24 10.25 0.69 11.09
CA MET A 24 10.54 1.32 12.37
C MET A 24 10.36 2.83 12.31
N LYS A 25 10.76 3.44 11.22
CA LYS A 25 10.70 4.89 11.09
C LYS A 25 9.30 5.40 10.70
N TYR A 26 8.65 4.74 9.76
CA TYR A 26 7.39 5.23 9.17
C TYR A 26 6.22 4.28 9.28
N GLY A 27 6.42 3.12 9.90
CA GLY A 27 5.38 2.10 9.97
C GLY A 27 4.11 2.57 10.64
N LYS A 28 4.23 3.33 11.72
CA LYS A 28 3.06 3.83 12.44
C LYS A 28 2.21 4.73 11.55
N ILE A 29 2.85 5.61 10.81
CA ILE A 29 2.16 6.51 9.87
C ILE A 29 1.46 5.68 8.79
N CYS A 30 2.16 4.70 8.23
CA CYS A 30 1.63 3.85 7.18
C CYS A 30 0.45 3.03 7.65
N HIS A 31 0.56 2.40 8.81
CA HIS A 31 -0.52 1.58 9.36
C HIS A 31 -1.74 2.41 9.72
N ASN A 32 -1.54 3.59 10.32
CA ASN A 32 -2.64 4.48 10.66
C ASN A 32 -3.37 4.97 9.42
N LEU A 33 -2.62 5.36 8.40
CA LEU A 33 -3.21 5.80 7.14
C LEU A 33 -4.05 4.69 6.52
N SER A 34 -3.49 3.50 6.41
CA SER A 34 -4.20 2.37 5.80
C SER A 34 -5.44 2.01 6.62
N TYR A 35 -5.30 1.95 7.95
CA TYR A 35 -6.43 1.63 8.82
C TYR A 35 -7.57 2.62 8.65
N ASN A 36 -7.26 3.90 8.55
CA ASN A 36 -8.29 4.92 8.36
C ASN A 36 -9.04 4.75 7.04
N ILE A 37 -8.42 4.14 6.07
CA ILE A 37 -9.06 3.91 4.77
C ILE A 37 -9.86 2.59 4.76
N VAL A 38 -9.26 1.50 5.24
CA VAL A 38 -9.89 0.17 5.12
C VAL A 38 -10.69 -0.26 6.34
N ASN A 39 -10.51 0.42 7.48
CA ASN A 39 -11.25 0.16 8.73
C ASN A 39 -11.12 -1.27 9.24
N SER A 40 -10.00 -1.91 8.96
CA SER A 40 -9.71 -3.27 9.41
C SER A 40 -8.21 -3.35 9.67
N ARG A 41 -7.85 -3.74 10.88
CA ARG A 41 -6.44 -3.87 11.26
C ARG A 41 -5.72 -4.89 10.39
N ARG A 42 -6.39 -6.01 10.13
CA ARG A 42 -5.85 -7.06 9.31
C ARG A 42 -5.58 -6.59 7.88
N ASP A 43 -6.57 -5.92 7.29
CA ASP A 43 -6.42 -5.40 5.94
C ASP A 43 -5.35 -4.32 5.86
N ALA A 44 -5.26 -3.48 6.90
CA ALA A 44 -4.24 -2.44 6.94
C ALA A 44 -2.84 -3.06 6.96
N GLU A 45 -2.64 -4.11 7.75
CA GLU A 45 -1.36 -4.82 7.78
C GLU A 45 -1.00 -5.37 6.41
N GLU A 46 -1.95 -6.01 5.75
CA GLU A 46 -1.72 -6.53 4.40
C GLU A 46 -1.36 -5.44 3.42
N CYS A 47 -2.08 -4.33 3.47
CA CYS A 47 -1.82 -3.21 2.57
C CYS A 47 -0.43 -2.62 2.78
N VAL A 48 -0.02 -2.47 4.04
CA VAL A 48 1.31 -1.93 4.35
C VAL A 48 2.40 -2.90 3.92
N ASN A 49 2.20 -4.19 4.16
CA ASN A 49 3.16 -5.21 3.72
C ASN A 49 3.29 -5.23 2.20
N ASP A 50 2.17 -5.11 1.49
CA ASP A 50 2.19 -5.04 0.03
C ASP A 50 2.92 -3.80 -0.46
N ALA A 51 2.75 -2.68 0.26
CA ALA A 51 3.44 -1.44 -0.08
C ALA A 51 4.96 -1.60 0.09
N TYR A 52 5.38 -2.24 1.16
CA TYR A 52 6.81 -2.49 1.39
C TYR A 52 7.39 -3.39 0.31
N LEU A 53 6.65 -4.41 -0.09
CA LEU A 53 7.07 -5.29 -1.16
C LEU A 53 7.17 -4.53 -2.48
N GLY A 54 6.22 -3.63 -2.74
CA GLY A 54 6.26 -2.77 -3.92
C GLY A 54 7.50 -1.90 -3.94
N ALA A 55 7.83 -1.30 -2.79
CA ALA A 55 9.04 -0.50 -2.67
C ALA A 55 10.29 -1.35 -2.85
N TRP A 56 10.30 -2.54 -2.28
CA TRP A 56 11.42 -3.48 -2.42
C TRP A 56 11.67 -3.83 -3.89
N ASN A 57 10.60 -4.02 -4.65
CA ASN A 57 10.72 -4.36 -6.06
C ASN A 57 11.12 -3.18 -6.94
N ALA A 58 10.82 -1.96 -6.50
CA ALA A 58 11.10 -0.75 -7.29
C ALA A 58 12.45 -0.12 -6.96
N ILE A 59 12.94 -0.29 -5.75
CA ILE A 59 14.20 0.29 -5.30
C ILE A 59 15.25 -0.82 -5.19
N PRO A 60 16.34 -0.82 -5.95
CA PRO A 60 16.61 0.05 -7.07
C PRO A 60 15.82 -0.34 -8.33
N PRO A 61 15.82 0.46 -9.37
CA PRO A 61 16.62 1.68 -9.57
C PRO A 61 15.95 2.96 -9.07
N VAL A 62 14.66 2.90 -8.66
CA VAL A 62 14.00 4.10 -8.15
C VAL A 62 14.74 4.60 -6.90
N HIS A 63 14.95 5.90 -6.83
CA HIS A 63 15.57 6.56 -5.69
C HIS A 63 14.60 7.62 -5.17
N PRO A 64 13.68 7.24 -4.28
CA PRO A 64 12.63 8.16 -3.85
C PRO A 64 13.17 9.30 -3.00
N ASN A 65 12.64 10.50 -3.23
CA ASN A 65 12.99 11.68 -2.45
C ASN A 65 11.83 12.66 -2.50
N PRO A 66 11.11 12.86 -1.40
CA PRO A 66 11.34 12.26 -0.08
C PRO A 66 10.78 10.83 0.02
N LEU A 67 11.44 10.03 0.83
CA LEU A 67 11.04 8.63 1.04
C LEU A 67 9.64 8.51 1.64
N LEU A 68 9.33 9.35 2.63
CA LEU A 68 8.02 9.31 3.29
C LEU A 68 6.87 9.52 2.30
N SER A 69 6.98 10.54 1.45
CA SER A 69 5.94 10.80 0.43
C SER A 69 5.77 9.62 -0.52
N TYR A 70 6.88 9.01 -0.88
CA TYR A 70 6.89 7.87 -1.80
C TYR A 70 6.12 6.68 -1.19
N ILE A 71 6.47 6.30 0.04
CA ILE A 71 5.85 5.14 0.67
C ILE A 71 4.39 5.40 1.03
N VAL A 72 4.07 6.60 1.49
CA VAL A 72 2.70 6.98 1.83
C VAL A 72 1.80 6.90 0.60
N LYS A 73 2.28 7.34 -0.54
CA LYS A 73 1.53 7.25 -1.79
C LYS A 73 1.21 5.81 -2.17
N ILE A 74 2.18 4.92 -2.02
CA ILE A 74 1.98 3.50 -2.32
C ILE A 74 0.96 2.89 -1.36
N VAL A 75 1.11 3.15 -0.06
CA VAL A 75 0.19 2.65 0.97
C VAL A 75 -1.23 3.13 0.69
N ARG A 76 -1.37 4.43 0.40
CA ARG A 76 -2.66 5.03 0.11
C ARG A 76 -3.33 4.38 -1.09
N ASN A 77 -2.58 4.22 -2.18
CA ASN A 77 -3.14 3.65 -3.41
C ASN A 77 -3.58 2.20 -3.21
N ILE A 78 -2.78 1.40 -2.52
CA ILE A 78 -3.14 0.01 -2.23
C ILE A 78 -4.35 -0.05 -1.30
N SER A 79 -4.39 0.80 -0.28
CA SER A 79 -5.49 0.83 0.68
C SER A 79 -6.80 1.24 0.01
N LEU A 80 -6.77 2.23 -0.87
CA LEU A 80 -7.96 2.65 -1.61
C LEU A 80 -8.45 1.54 -2.53
N LYS A 81 -7.54 0.86 -3.20
CA LYS A 81 -7.89 -0.27 -4.06
C LYS A 81 -8.57 -1.38 -3.26
N THR A 82 -8.04 -1.68 -2.08
CA THR A 82 -8.61 -2.68 -1.18
C THR A 82 -9.99 -2.25 -0.70
N TYR A 83 -10.14 -0.98 -0.33
CA TYR A 83 -11.41 -0.43 0.11
C TYR A 83 -12.49 -0.58 -0.98
N TRP A 84 -12.17 -0.15 -2.19
CA TRP A 84 -13.14 -0.20 -3.28
C TRP A 84 -13.49 -1.64 -3.68
N ARG A 85 -12.52 -2.54 -3.64
CA ARG A 85 -12.77 -3.95 -3.93
C ARG A 85 -13.77 -4.54 -2.92
N LYS A 86 -13.62 -4.21 -1.64
CA LYS A 86 -14.51 -4.70 -0.59
C LYS A 86 -15.89 -4.08 -0.69
N GLU A 87 -15.97 -2.79 -1.00
CA GLU A 87 -17.25 -2.13 -1.19
C GLU A 87 -18.02 -2.73 -2.36
N SER A 88 -17.32 -3.02 -3.44
CA SER A 88 -17.92 -3.67 -4.61
C SER A 88 -18.44 -5.05 -4.26
N ALA A 89 -17.69 -5.81 -3.48
CA ALA A 89 -18.12 -7.14 -3.06
C ALA A 89 -19.39 -7.09 -2.21
N LYS A 90 -19.48 -6.11 -1.30
CA LYS A 90 -20.69 -5.92 -0.49
C LYS A 90 -21.89 -5.61 -1.36
N ARG A 91 -21.72 -4.72 -2.35
CA ARG A 91 -22.78 -4.37 -3.26
C ARG A 91 -23.21 -5.55 -4.12
N SER A 92 -22.24 -6.35 -4.54
CA SER A 92 -22.50 -7.55 -5.33
C SER A 92 -23.44 -8.50 -4.60
N GLY A 93 -23.35 -8.57 -3.28
CA GLY A 93 -24.25 -9.40 -2.49
C GLY A 93 -25.70 -9.01 -2.61
N HIS A 94 -25.98 -7.75 -2.93
CA HIS A 94 -27.34 -7.24 -3.04
C HIS A 94 -27.79 -7.01 -4.48
N TYR A 95 -26.87 -6.68 -5.36
CA TYR A 95 -27.18 -6.25 -6.72
C TYR A 95 -26.31 -6.93 -7.76
N THR A 96 -26.07 -8.21 -7.58
CA THR A 96 -25.17 -8.96 -8.45
C THR A 96 -25.44 -8.75 -9.94
N VAL A 97 -26.71 -8.92 -10.34
CA VAL A 97 -27.09 -8.79 -11.74
C VAL A 97 -26.91 -7.36 -12.24
N ALA A 98 -27.38 -6.40 -11.44
CA ALA A 98 -27.27 -5.00 -11.80
C ALA A 98 -25.81 -4.54 -11.91
N LEU A 99 -24.96 -5.03 -11.00
CA LEU A 99 -23.54 -4.69 -11.03
C LEU A 99 -22.83 -5.28 -12.23
N GLU A 100 -23.17 -6.51 -12.58
CA GLU A 100 -22.60 -7.16 -13.77
C GLU A 100 -22.97 -6.40 -15.03
N GLU A 101 -24.21 -5.94 -15.13
CA GLU A 101 -24.66 -5.15 -16.25
C GLU A 101 -23.91 -3.82 -16.32
N ILE A 102 -23.74 -3.16 -15.19
CA ILE A 102 -23.03 -1.89 -15.11
C ILE A 102 -21.56 -2.08 -15.47
N GLU A 103 -20.95 -3.11 -14.94
CA GLU A 103 -19.54 -3.42 -15.25
C GLU A 103 -19.37 -3.73 -16.73
N GLY A 104 -20.30 -4.44 -17.33
CA GLY A 104 -20.28 -4.70 -18.75
C GLY A 104 -20.33 -3.45 -19.58
N CYS A 105 -20.98 -2.41 -19.07
CA CYS A 105 -21.08 -1.12 -19.76
C CYS A 105 -19.92 -0.20 -19.50
N ILE A 106 -19.32 -0.30 -18.32
CA ILE A 106 -18.31 0.66 -17.84
C ILE A 106 -16.90 0.11 -17.92
N ALA A 107 -16.73 -1.17 -17.81
CA ALA A 107 -15.42 -1.83 -17.70
C ALA A 107 -14.58 -1.75 -18.97
N ASP A 108 -15.04 -1.16 -19.98
CA ASP A 108 -14.33 -1.03 -21.27
C ASP A 108 -13.20 0.01 -21.23
#